data_f713b606c5c1bd9cf44395a997bf1744
#
_entry.id   f713b606c5c1bd9cf44395a997bf1744
#
_cell.length_a   1.000
_cell.length_b   1.000
_cell.length_c   1.000
_cell.angle_alpha   90.00
_cell.angle_beta   90.00
_cell.angle_gamma   90.00
#
_symmetry.space_group_name_H-M   'P 1'
#
loop_
_entity.id
_entity.type
_entity.pdbx_description
1 polymer ?
#
loop_
_entity_poly.entity_id
_entity_poly.type
_entity_poly.pdbx_seq_one_letter_code
_entity_poly.pdbx_strand_id
1 'polypeptide(L)'
;MGAALPEKIGYPLLRSQLITRVTSELMMRTREPAMRRFINNQHAAYFGSFGSRKGVLQAYKVSISATAAEFAPQIQVPVQMLVAEDDDLGTPQTARAMFAALEGRPHSPGERFEMIPEVGHLIHYETPTAAAGLIAEFTHEDFTV
;
A
#
# COMPACT_ATOMS: atom_id res chain seq x y z
N MET A 1 -10.39 -11.00 13.26
CA MET A 1 -10.14 -11.96 14.36
C MET A 1 -9.59 -11.28 15.62
N GLY A 2 -8.46 -10.57 15.62
CA GLY A 2 -7.89 -9.98 16.85
C GLY A 2 -8.76 -8.96 17.59
N ALA A 3 -9.74 -8.33 16.94
CA ALA A 3 -10.67 -7.38 17.56
C ALA A 3 -11.74 -8.05 18.45
N ALA A 4 -12.15 -9.26 18.12
CA ALA A 4 -13.19 -9.99 18.85
C ALA A 4 -12.65 -10.80 20.04
N LEU A 5 -11.31 -10.93 20.15
CA LEU A 5 -10.67 -11.67 21.23
C LEU A 5 -10.36 -10.79 22.44
N PRO A 6 -10.35 -11.33 23.67
CA PRO A 6 -9.85 -10.63 24.84
C PRO A 6 -8.44 -10.05 24.58
N GLU A 7 -8.12 -8.90 25.17
CA GLU A 7 -6.88 -8.18 24.91
C GLU A 7 -5.61 -9.03 25.12
N LYS A 8 -5.62 -9.84 26.17
CA LYS A 8 -4.51 -10.75 26.53
C LYS A 8 -4.20 -11.80 25.44
N ILE A 9 -5.14 -12.10 24.56
CA ILE A 9 -4.99 -13.07 23.46
C ILE A 9 -4.88 -12.32 22.12
N GLY A 10 -5.75 -11.35 21.91
CA GLY A 10 -5.85 -10.65 20.63
C GLY A 10 -4.62 -9.81 20.28
N TYR A 11 -4.00 -9.17 21.28
CA TYR A 11 -2.83 -8.31 21.03
C TYR A 11 -1.56 -9.12 20.69
N PRO A 12 -1.19 -10.18 21.43
CA PRO A 12 -0.10 -11.06 21.02
C PRO A 12 -0.32 -11.70 19.64
N LEU A 13 -1.56 -12.05 19.32
CA LEU A 13 -1.89 -12.62 17.99
C LEU A 13 -1.61 -11.62 16.86
N LEU A 14 -1.99 -10.34 17.03
CA LEU A 14 -1.70 -9.27 16.05
C LEU A 14 -0.20 -9.03 15.85
N ARG A 15 0.62 -9.34 16.85
CA ARG A 15 2.09 -9.23 16.80
C ARG A 15 2.78 -10.54 16.45
N SER A 16 2.04 -11.57 16.10
CA SER A 16 2.59 -12.90 15.82
C SER A 16 3.48 -12.88 14.58
N GLN A 17 4.73 -13.27 14.75
CA GLN A 17 5.71 -13.41 13.66
C GLN A 17 5.24 -14.41 12.59
N LEU A 18 4.47 -15.44 12.99
CA LEU A 18 3.92 -16.39 12.04
C LEU A 18 2.88 -15.72 11.13
N ILE A 19 1.98 -14.92 11.71
CA ILE A 19 0.96 -14.19 10.94
C ILE A 19 1.66 -13.19 10.01
N THR A 20 2.62 -12.43 10.52
CA THR A 20 3.42 -11.49 9.72
C THR A 20 4.06 -12.21 8.53
N ARG A 21 4.69 -13.35 8.76
CA ARG A 21 5.34 -14.11 7.69
C ARG A 21 4.36 -14.63 6.65
N VAL A 22 3.25 -15.22 7.07
CA VAL A 22 2.21 -15.69 6.13
C VAL A 22 1.67 -14.54 5.31
N THR A 23 1.38 -13.40 5.92
CA THR A 23 0.92 -12.20 5.21
C THR A 23 1.97 -11.71 4.21
N SER A 24 3.23 -11.65 4.59
CA SER A 24 4.34 -11.26 3.71
C SER A 24 4.44 -12.16 2.48
N GLU A 25 4.36 -13.48 2.70
CA GLU A 25 4.43 -14.48 1.62
C GLU A 25 3.26 -14.35 0.62
N LEU A 26 2.07 -13.97 1.09
CA LEU A 26 0.90 -13.72 0.24
C LEU A 26 1.01 -12.42 -0.57
N MET A 27 1.68 -11.41 -0.02
CA MET A 27 1.86 -10.11 -0.66
C MET A 27 2.97 -10.08 -1.72
N MET A 28 3.96 -10.98 -1.63
CA MET A 28 5.10 -11.04 -2.53
C MET A 28 4.80 -11.81 -3.81
N ARG A 29 5.22 -11.28 -4.96
CA ARG A 29 5.24 -12.01 -6.24
C ARG A 29 6.64 -12.46 -6.64
N THR A 30 7.67 -11.77 -6.17
CA THR A 30 9.05 -12.16 -6.47
C THR A 30 9.33 -13.62 -6.10
N ARG A 31 10.03 -14.32 -7.00
CA ARG A 31 10.52 -15.70 -6.77
C ARG A 31 11.98 -15.73 -6.33
N GLU A 32 12.64 -14.58 -6.30
CA GLU A 32 14.05 -14.49 -5.94
C GLU A 32 14.25 -14.76 -4.43
N PRO A 33 15.02 -15.80 -4.05
CA PRO A 33 15.15 -16.19 -2.65
C PRO A 33 15.80 -15.12 -1.75
N ALA A 34 16.71 -14.31 -2.29
CA ALA A 34 17.36 -13.24 -1.53
C ALA A 34 16.38 -12.14 -1.20
N MET A 35 15.59 -11.69 -2.18
CA MET A 35 14.54 -10.68 -2.00
C MET A 35 13.48 -11.16 -1.02
N ARG A 36 12.99 -12.40 -1.15
CA ARG A 36 12.01 -12.97 -0.21
C ARG A 36 12.54 -12.99 1.22
N ARG A 37 13.80 -13.37 1.44
CA ARG A 37 14.42 -13.31 2.76
C ARG A 37 14.53 -11.89 3.28
N PHE A 38 14.92 -10.94 2.43
CA PHE A 38 15.00 -9.53 2.79
C PHE A 38 13.64 -9.00 3.24
N ILE A 39 12.59 -9.16 2.46
CA ILE A 39 11.22 -8.71 2.78
C ILE A 39 10.73 -9.33 4.09
N ASN A 40 10.89 -10.66 4.26
CA ASN A 40 10.49 -11.33 5.50
C ASN A 40 11.24 -10.78 6.73
N ASN A 41 12.52 -10.46 6.60
CA ASN A 41 13.30 -9.88 7.69
C ASN A 41 12.83 -8.46 8.03
N GLN A 42 12.54 -7.63 7.01
CA GLN A 42 12.00 -6.28 7.21
C GLN A 42 10.63 -6.34 7.90
N HIS A 43 9.73 -7.19 7.43
CA HIS A 43 8.42 -7.34 8.05
C HIS A 43 8.50 -7.92 9.46
N ALA A 44 9.38 -8.89 9.72
CA ALA A 44 9.61 -9.43 11.06
C ALA A 44 10.12 -8.36 12.04
N ALA A 45 10.97 -7.45 11.57
CA ALA A 45 11.52 -6.37 12.40
C ALA A 45 10.50 -5.27 12.70
N TYR A 46 9.64 -4.91 11.75
CA TYR A 46 8.86 -3.67 11.83
C TYR A 46 7.35 -3.85 11.80
N PHE A 47 6.83 -4.85 11.09
CA PHE A 47 5.39 -4.96 10.82
C PHE A 47 4.54 -5.24 12.08
N GLY A 48 5.08 -5.90 13.09
CA GLY A 48 4.40 -6.17 14.37
C GLY A 48 4.65 -5.14 15.47
N SER A 49 5.36 -4.03 15.18
CA SER A 49 5.81 -3.05 16.16
C SER A 49 4.75 -1.98 16.44
N PHE A 50 3.57 -2.40 16.91
CA PHE A 50 2.49 -1.49 17.25
C PHE A 50 2.64 -0.90 18.66
N GLY A 51 2.46 0.41 18.79
CA GLY A 51 2.48 1.10 20.09
C GLY A 51 1.30 0.71 21.00
N SER A 52 0.13 0.39 20.43
CA SER A 52 -1.04 -0.07 21.19
C SER A 52 -2.01 -0.88 20.33
N ARG A 53 -2.77 -1.77 20.98
CA ARG A 53 -3.87 -2.50 20.33
C ARG A 53 -4.92 -1.56 19.74
N LYS A 54 -5.27 -0.48 20.46
CA LYS A 54 -6.25 0.50 19.99
C LYS A 54 -5.80 1.15 18.69
N GLY A 55 -4.54 1.56 18.61
CA GLY A 55 -3.98 2.18 17.40
C GLY A 55 -4.02 1.26 16.19
N VAL A 56 -3.57 0.00 16.31
CA VAL A 56 -3.61 -0.93 15.18
C VAL A 56 -5.03 -1.26 14.72
N LEU A 57 -5.99 -1.41 15.66
CA LEU A 57 -7.37 -1.67 15.31
C LEU A 57 -8.05 -0.46 14.64
N GLN A 58 -7.72 0.76 15.06
CA GLN A 58 -8.20 1.98 14.41
C GLN A 58 -7.62 2.11 12.99
N ALA A 59 -6.31 1.94 12.83
CA ALA A 59 -5.66 1.98 11.51
C ALA A 59 -6.25 0.93 10.57
N TYR A 60 -6.41 -0.30 11.02
CA TYR A 60 -7.05 -1.36 10.24
C TYR A 60 -8.49 -1.02 9.86
N LYS A 61 -9.27 -0.49 10.81
CA LYS A 61 -10.65 -0.08 10.53
C LYS A 61 -10.70 0.97 9.42
N VAL A 62 -9.86 1.99 9.48
CA VAL A 62 -9.80 3.03 8.44
C VAL A 62 -9.40 2.44 7.09
N SER A 63 -8.38 1.57 7.05
CA SER A 63 -7.89 0.97 5.80
C SER A 63 -8.92 0.12 5.05
N ILE A 64 -9.94 -0.40 5.75
CA ILE A 64 -11.00 -1.22 5.14
C ILE A 64 -12.35 -0.49 4.99
N SER A 65 -12.50 0.73 5.51
CA SER A 65 -13.76 1.45 5.53
C SER A 65 -13.73 2.81 4.84
N ALA A 66 -12.57 3.28 4.42
CA ALA A 66 -12.41 4.53 3.69
C ALA A 66 -11.47 4.33 2.50
N THR A 67 -11.70 5.08 1.43
CA THR A 67 -10.86 5.06 0.23
C THR A 67 -10.38 6.47 -0.10
N ALA A 68 -9.25 6.60 -0.77
CA ALA A 68 -8.76 7.90 -1.22
C ALA A 68 -9.75 8.58 -2.19
N ALA A 69 -10.57 7.81 -2.90
CA ALA A 69 -11.60 8.33 -3.81
C ALA A 69 -12.64 9.21 -3.09
N GLU A 70 -12.95 8.90 -1.83
CA GLU A 70 -13.88 9.71 -1.01
C GLU A 70 -13.34 11.13 -0.75
N PHE A 71 -12.04 11.28 -0.76
CA PHE A 71 -11.33 12.54 -0.50
C PHE A 71 -10.83 13.21 -1.78
N ALA A 72 -10.98 12.58 -2.93
CA ALA A 72 -10.49 13.09 -4.22
C ALA A 72 -10.91 14.56 -4.47
N PRO A 73 -12.16 15.00 -4.22
CA PRO A 73 -12.54 16.40 -4.43
C PRO A 73 -11.79 17.42 -3.57
N GLN A 74 -11.16 16.97 -2.48
CA GLN A 74 -10.43 17.84 -1.54
C GLN A 74 -8.92 17.90 -1.84
N ILE A 75 -8.42 17.02 -2.72
CA ILE A 75 -7.00 16.98 -3.09
C ILE A 75 -6.74 18.06 -4.16
N GLN A 76 -5.86 18.99 -3.85
CA GLN A 76 -5.54 20.15 -4.71
C GLN A 76 -4.10 20.14 -5.23
N VAL A 77 -3.43 19.03 -5.11
CA VAL A 77 -2.03 18.83 -5.56
C VAL A 77 -1.98 17.78 -6.67
N PRO A 78 -0.94 17.78 -7.52
CA PRO A 78 -0.71 16.71 -8.47
C PRO A 78 -0.65 15.35 -7.78
N VAL A 79 -1.15 14.30 -8.42
CA VAL A 79 -1.20 12.94 -7.86
C VAL A 79 -0.64 11.93 -8.84
N GLN A 80 0.35 11.19 -8.41
CA GLN A 80 0.79 9.98 -9.11
C GLN A 80 0.29 8.72 -8.38
N MET A 81 -0.27 7.78 -9.14
CA MET A 81 -0.60 6.45 -8.66
C MET A 81 0.31 5.42 -9.31
N LEU A 82 1.13 4.76 -8.50
CA LEU A 82 1.89 3.58 -8.91
C LEU A 82 1.11 2.33 -8.50
N VAL A 83 0.77 1.50 -9.46
CA VAL A 83 -0.09 0.34 -9.27
C VAL A 83 0.64 -0.92 -9.73
N ALA A 84 0.63 -1.95 -8.90
CA ALA A 84 1.16 -3.26 -9.26
C ALA A 84 0.13 -4.05 -10.08
N GLU A 85 0.58 -4.66 -11.16
CA GLU A 85 -0.29 -5.45 -12.05
C GLU A 85 -0.88 -6.68 -11.34
N ASP A 86 -0.05 -7.34 -10.51
CA ASP A 86 -0.40 -8.57 -9.80
C ASP A 86 -0.78 -8.34 -8.33
N ASP A 87 -1.30 -7.16 -8.00
CA ASP A 87 -1.76 -6.86 -6.64
C ASP A 87 -3.16 -7.46 -6.39
N ASP A 88 -3.23 -8.45 -5.50
CA ASP A 88 -4.49 -9.08 -5.10
C ASP A 88 -5.22 -8.30 -3.99
N LEU A 89 -4.57 -7.35 -3.33
CA LEU A 89 -5.17 -6.55 -2.25
C LEU A 89 -5.75 -5.23 -2.77
N GLY A 90 -5.00 -4.56 -3.64
CA GLY A 90 -5.42 -3.34 -4.32
C GLY A 90 -5.47 -3.56 -5.82
N THR A 91 -6.48 -4.29 -6.29
CA THR A 91 -6.53 -4.73 -7.68
C THR A 91 -6.43 -3.57 -8.69
N PRO A 92 -5.85 -3.80 -9.88
CA PRO A 92 -5.80 -2.78 -10.94
C PRO A 92 -7.15 -2.13 -11.25
N GLN A 93 -8.26 -2.87 -11.17
CA GLN A 93 -9.60 -2.35 -11.39
C GLN A 93 -10.00 -1.35 -10.31
N THR A 94 -9.74 -1.66 -9.04
CA THR A 94 -10.01 -0.76 -7.92
C THR A 94 -9.16 0.50 -8.01
N ALA A 95 -7.89 0.34 -8.38
CA ALA A 95 -6.97 1.47 -8.57
C ALA A 95 -7.43 2.39 -9.72
N ARG A 96 -7.89 1.83 -10.85
CA ARG A 96 -8.44 2.62 -11.96
C ARG A 96 -9.71 3.38 -11.57
N ALA A 97 -10.60 2.76 -10.79
CA ALA A 97 -11.79 3.45 -10.31
C ALA A 97 -11.44 4.62 -9.37
N MET A 98 -10.42 4.44 -8.52
CA MET A 98 -9.91 5.52 -7.67
C MET A 98 -9.25 6.63 -8.49
N PHE A 99 -8.48 6.26 -9.52
CA PHE A 99 -7.82 7.24 -10.41
C PHE A 99 -8.85 8.06 -11.18
N ALA A 100 -9.91 7.44 -11.69
CA ALA A 100 -11.01 8.15 -12.35
C ALA A 100 -11.68 9.20 -11.44
N ALA A 101 -11.77 8.94 -10.14
CA ALA A 101 -12.27 9.92 -9.17
C ALA A 101 -11.29 11.10 -9.00
N LEU A 102 -9.99 10.87 -9.15
CA LEU A 102 -8.97 11.93 -9.13
C LEU A 102 -9.03 12.78 -10.41
N GLU A 103 -9.14 12.16 -11.59
CA GLU A 103 -9.30 12.87 -12.86
C GLU A 103 -10.57 13.74 -12.91
N GLY A 104 -11.63 13.30 -12.25
CA GLY A 104 -12.92 14.02 -12.19
C GLY A 104 -12.93 15.23 -11.23
N ARG A 105 -11.82 15.63 -10.65
CA ARG A 105 -11.72 16.79 -9.74
C ARG A 105 -11.99 18.11 -10.48
N PRO A 106 -12.68 19.08 -9.82
CA PRO A 106 -12.95 20.39 -10.43
C PRO A 106 -11.67 21.17 -10.82
N HIS A 107 -10.60 20.97 -10.08
CA HIS A 107 -9.27 21.56 -10.29
C HIS A 107 -8.24 20.44 -10.21
N SER A 108 -7.93 19.85 -11.37
CA SER A 108 -6.92 18.81 -11.49
C SER A 108 -5.60 19.44 -11.91
N PRO A 109 -4.62 19.57 -11.01
CA PRO A 109 -3.32 20.15 -11.36
C PRO A 109 -2.40 19.18 -12.12
N GLY A 110 -2.80 17.93 -12.26
CA GLY A 110 -2.09 16.86 -12.96
C GLY A 110 -2.23 15.50 -12.27
N GLU A 111 -2.57 14.48 -13.04
CA GLU A 111 -2.63 13.10 -12.59
C GLU A 111 -1.82 12.20 -13.50
N ARG A 112 -1.16 11.21 -12.89
CA ARG A 112 -0.45 10.19 -13.62
C ARG A 112 -0.79 8.80 -13.03
N PHE A 113 -1.11 7.87 -13.91
CA PHE A 113 -1.35 6.46 -13.55
C PHE A 113 -0.29 5.59 -14.21
N GLU A 114 0.49 4.90 -13.40
CA GLU A 114 1.53 4.00 -13.85
C GLU A 114 1.29 2.59 -13.33
N MET A 115 1.20 1.62 -14.25
CA MET A 115 1.10 0.21 -13.90
C MET A 115 2.45 -0.45 -14.05
N ILE A 116 2.93 -1.08 -12.98
CA ILE A 116 4.19 -1.81 -12.97
C ILE A 116 3.89 -3.29 -13.18
N PRO A 117 4.36 -3.88 -14.29
CA PRO A 117 4.08 -5.27 -14.62
C PRO A 117 4.85 -6.25 -13.73
N GLU A 118 4.30 -7.46 -13.57
CA GLU A 118 4.94 -8.60 -12.89
C GLU A 118 5.30 -8.35 -11.41
N VAL A 119 4.64 -7.41 -10.76
CA VAL A 119 4.88 -6.99 -9.37
C VAL A 119 3.61 -7.13 -8.55
N GLY A 120 3.75 -7.58 -7.32
CA GLY A 120 2.67 -7.67 -6.35
C GLY A 120 2.54 -6.42 -5.47
N HIS A 121 1.83 -6.56 -4.37
CA HIS A 121 1.52 -5.46 -3.45
C HIS A 121 2.75 -4.69 -2.92
N LEU A 122 3.91 -5.32 -2.91
CA LEU A 122 5.13 -4.79 -2.30
C LEU A 122 6.07 -4.09 -3.29
N ILE A 123 5.53 -3.21 -4.14
CA ILE A 123 6.27 -2.46 -5.17
C ILE A 123 7.61 -1.91 -4.66
N HIS A 124 7.59 -1.28 -3.47
CA HIS A 124 8.75 -0.62 -2.86
C HIS A 124 9.87 -1.58 -2.43
N TYR A 125 9.58 -2.87 -2.30
CA TYR A 125 10.57 -3.91 -2.07
C TYR A 125 10.95 -4.65 -3.35
N GLU A 126 9.96 -5.00 -4.16
CA GLU A 126 10.18 -5.87 -5.32
C GLU A 126 10.81 -5.12 -6.50
N THR A 127 10.49 -3.84 -6.67
CA THR A 127 11.00 -3.02 -7.77
C THR A 127 11.33 -1.58 -7.36
N PRO A 128 12.20 -1.38 -6.34
CA PRO A 128 12.47 -0.05 -5.79
C PRO A 128 13.05 0.93 -6.81
N THR A 129 13.91 0.45 -7.71
CA THR A 129 14.54 1.30 -8.73
C THR A 129 13.53 1.83 -9.75
N ALA A 130 12.61 0.97 -10.24
CA ALA A 130 11.58 1.39 -11.16
C ALA A 130 10.61 2.38 -10.49
N ALA A 131 10.16 2.06 -9.27
CA ALA A 131 9.30 2.95 -8.51
C ALA A 131 9.95 4.32 -8.25
N ALA A 132 11.22 4.34 -7.83
CA ALA A 132 11.96 5.59 -7.60
C ALA A 132 12.14 6.41 -8.88
N GLY A 133 12.39 5.75 -10.03
CA GLY A 133 12.49 6.42 -11.33
C GLY A 133 11.18 7.13 -11.71
N LEU A 134 10.06 6.42 -11.64
CA LEU A 134 8.74 6.97 -11.93
C LEU A 134 8.37 8.15 -11.00
N ILE A 135 8.70 8.04 -9.71
CA ILE A 135 8.48 9.12 -8.74
C ILE A 135 9.36 10.34 -9.10
N ALA A 136 10.63 10.12 -9.43
CA ALA A 136 11.54 11.20 -9.80
C ALA A 136 11.08 11.92 -11.07
N GLU A 137 10.66 11.18 -12.08
CA GLU A 137 10.09 11.76 -13.31
C GLU A 137 8.89 12.64 -13.00
N PHE A 138 7.93 12.13 -12.22
CA PHE A 138 6.74 12.89 -11.83
C PHE A 138 7.06 14.15 -11.03
N THR A 139 8.01 14.09 -10.10
CA THR A 139 8.38 15.25 -9.27
C THR A 139 9.16 16.33 -10.02
N HIS A 140 9.68 16.02 -11.20
CA HIS A 140 10.35 16.98 -12.08
C HIS A 140 9.43 17.58 -13.16
N GLU A 141 8.17 17.15 -13.22
CA GLU A 141 7.20 17.77 -14.13
C GLU A 141 6.79 19.17 -13.65
N ASP A 142 6.73 20.12 -14.60
CA ASP A 142 6.18 21.46 -14.33
C ASP A 142 4.65 21.40 -14.32
N PHE A 143 4.07 21.18 -13.16
CA PHE A 143 2.62 21.31 -13.01
C PHE A 143 2.25 22.78 -12.89
N THR A 144 1.61 23.30 -13.94
CA THR A 144 1.03 24.67 -13.91
C THR A 144 -0.18 24.65 -12.96
N VAL A 145 -0.05 25.31 -11.82
CA VAL A 145 -1.12 25.53 -10.84
C VAL A 145 -1.95 26.73 -11.26
#